data_2e21114078437af0d8e83545be38014f
#
_entry.id   2e21114078437af0d8e83545be38014f
#
_cell.length_a   1.000
_cell.length_b   1.000
_cell.length_c   1.000
_cell.angle_alpha   90.00
_cell.angle_beta   90.00
_cell.angle_gamma   90.00
#
_symmetry.space_group_name_H-M   'P 1'
#
loop_
_entity.id
_entity.type
_entity.pdbx_description
1 polymer ?
#
loop_
_entity_poly.entity_id
_entity_poly.type
_entity_poly.pdbx_seq_one_letter_code
_entity_poly.pdbx_strand_id
1 'polypeptide(L)'
;MMDYSQIDGLNLFYFEDSWVLDVVARPGLLTIDLDAVLLPAHPEYVAPSPGEQYCYRRGELRLEGVADLQWIGQGLPPARDATGEFDYGGIDSFTLGDGSYRISGNFGDIVARAKSVRMQLLPRN
;
A
#
# COMPACT_ATOMS: atom_id res chain seq x y z
N MET A 1 -2.95 10.43 16.42
CA MET A 1 -2.79 9.93 15.03
C MET A 1 -1.53 9.10 14.95
N MET A 2 -1.63 7.95 14.33
CA MET A 2 -0.54 6.99 14.27
C MET A 2 -0.13 6.78 12.81
N ASP A 3 1.18 6.91 12.53
CA ASP A 3 1.71 6.59 11.21
C ASP A 3 1.70 5.06 11.02
N TYR A 4 1.57 4.60 9.77
CA TYR A 4 1.54 3.16 9.49
C TYR A 4 2.78 2.43 10.01
N SER A 5 3.92 3.12 10.06
CA SER A 5 5.16 2.55 10.57
C SER A 5 5.11 2.18 12.05
N GLN A 6 4.06 2.63 12.75
CA GLN A 6 3.80 2.28 14.15
C GLN A 6 2.71 1.22 14.29
N ILE A 7 2.13 0.77 13.17
CA ILE A 7 1.10 -0.28 13.18
C ILE A 7 1.80 -1.64 13.03
N ASP A 8 1.51 -2.55 13.95
CA ASP A 8 2.08 -3.89 13.94
C ASP A 8 1.77 -4.60 12.62
N GLY A 9 2.80 -5.21 12.03
CA GLY A 9 2.69 -5.87 10.73
C GLY A 9 2.93 -4.94 9.54
N LEU A 10 2.64 -3.64 9.65
CA LEU A 10 2.92 -2.67 8.59
C LEU A 10 4.29 -2.02 8.75
N ASN A 11 4.84 -2.05 9.95
CA ASN A 11 6.14 -1.46 10.27
C ASN A 11 7.33 -2.18 9.61
N LEU A 12 7.08 -3.28 8.91
CA LEU A 12 8.10 -4.06 8.20
C LEU A 12 8.19 -3.69 6.72
N PHE A 13 7.45 -2.67 6.30
CA PHE A 13 7.37 -2.20 4.92
C PHE A 13 7.72 -0.72 4.82
N TYR A 14 8.20 -0.30 3.65
CA TYR A 14 8.44 1.10 3.33
C TYR A 14 7.55 1.49 2.14
N PHE A 15 6.37 2.02 2.45
CA PHE A 15 5.34 2.27 1.43
C PHE A 15 5.61 3.51 0.59
N GLU A 16 6.38 4.47 1.10
CA GLU A 16 6.69 5.68 0.35
C GLU A 16 7.47 5.41 -0.93
N ASP A 17 8.28 4.37 -0.93
CA ASP A 17 9.07 3.96 -2.11
C ASP A 17 8.57 2.64 -2.72
N SER A 18 7.42 2.17 -2.30
CA SER A 18 6.71 1.06 -2.96
C SER A 18 5.97 1.58 -4.20
N TRP A 19 5.53 0.66 -5.06
CA TRP A 19 4.78 1.02 -6.27
C TRP A 19 3.34 0.55 -6.13
N VAL A 20 2.38 1.48 -6.11
CA VAL A 20 0.96 1.16 -6.10
C VAL A 20 0.54 0.79 -7.53
N LEU A 21 0.00 -0.41 -7.70
CA LEU A 21 -0.34 -0.94 -9.00
C LEU A 21 -1.83 -0.85 -9.29
N ASP A 22 -2.67 -1.00 -8.26
CA ASP A 22 -4.12 -0.93 -8.40
C ASP A 22 -4.75 -0.66 -7.05
N VAL A 23 -5.91 -0.02 -7.06
CA VAL A 23 -6.70 0.23 -5.85
C VAL A 23 -8.14 -0.16 -6.15
N VAL A 24 -8.68 -1.08 -5.36
CA VAL A 24 -10.03 -1.62 -5.59
C VAL A 24 -10.86 -1.49 -4.32
N ALA A 25 -11.97 -0.76 -4.43
CA ALA A 25 -12.94 -0.63 -3.35
C ALA A 25 -14.13 -1.53 -3.62
N ARG A 26 -14.43 -2.43 -2.66
CA ARG A 26 -15.60 -3.31 -2.69
C ARG A 26 -16.36 -3.14 -1.38
N PRO A 27 -17.63 -3.56 -1.33
CA PRO A 27 -18.34 -3.54 -0.05
C PRO A 27 -17.56 -4.30 1.02
N GLY A 28 -17.23 -3.60 2.11
CA GLY A 28 -16.52 -4.17 3.25
C GLY A 28 -15.01 -4.36 3.08
N LEU A 29 -14.45 -4.06 1.91
CA LEU A 29 -13.04 -4.38 1.64
C LEU A 29 -12.40 -3.34 0.71
N LEU A 30 -11.28 -2.77 1.14
CA LEU A 30 -10.42 -1.97 0.27
C LEU A 30 -9.10 -2.71 0.09
N THR A 31 -8.67 -2.90 -1.15
CA THR A 31 -7.39 -3.52 -1.45
C THR A 31 -6.51 -2.60 -2.28
N ILE A 32 -5.24 -2.57 -1.94
CA ILE A 32 -4.21 -1.84 -2.69
C ILE A 32 -3.14 -2.84 -3.10
N ASP A 33 -3.03 -3.11 -4.39
CA ASP A 33 -1.99 -3.97 -4.93
C ASP A 33 -0.69 -3.18 -5.03
N LEU A 34 0.37 -3.75 -4.49
CA LEU A 34 1.66 -3.08 -4.38
C LEU A 34 2.77 -3.97 -4.88
N ASP A 35 3.77 -3.33 -5.46
CA ASP A 35 5.13 -3.86 -5.47
C ASP A 35 5.80 -3.24 -4.24
N ALA A 36 5.82 -3.98 -3.14
CA ALA A 36 6.11 -3.44 -1.82
C ALA A 36 7.59 -3.56 -1.47
N VAL A 37 8.14 -2.50 -0.88
CA VAL A 37 9.50 -2.52 -0.34
C VAL A 37 9.47 -3.17 1.04
N LEU A 38 10.24 -4.25 1.21
CA LEU A 38 10.45 -4.90 2.50
C LEU A 38 11.63 -4.28 3.21
N LEU A 39 11.47 -3.98 4.50
CA LEU A 39 12.59 -3.55 5.35
C LEU A 39 13.42 -4.75 5.79
N PRO A 40 14.70 -4.55 6.13
CA PRO A 40 15.57 -5.66 6.55
C PRO A 40 15.07 -6.51 7.71
N ALA A 41 14.19 -5.96 8.56
CA ALA A 41 13.61 -6.70 9.68
C ALA A 41 12.50 -7.67 9.25
N HIS A 42 12.01 -7.58 8.01
CA HIS A 42 10.96 -8.49 7.55
C HIS A 42 11.51 -9.92 7.41
N PRO A 43 10.78 -10.95 7.88
CA PRO A 43 11.26 -12.33 7.80
C PRO A 43 11.58 -12.81 6.40
N GLU A 44 10.93 -12.25 5.37
CA GLU A 44 11.14 -12.64 3.98
C GLU A 44 12.08 -11.70 3.23
N TYR A 45 12.72 -10.78 3.94
CA TYR A 45 13.69 -9.87 3.32
C TYR A 45 14.88 -10.67 2.79
N VAL A 46 15.28 -10.32 1.57
CA VAL A 46 16.55 -10.77 0.98
C VAL A 46 17.26 -9.55 0.42
N ALA A 47 18.60 -9.62 0.33
CA ALA A 47 19.38 -8.50 -0.21
C ALA A 47 18.89 -8.17 -1.63
N PRO A 48 18.82 -6.88 -2.00
CA PRO A 48 18.38 -6.48 -3.33
C PRO A 48 19.25 -7.12 -4.43
N SER A 49 18.61 -7.43 -5.55
CA SER A 49 19.31 -7.92 -6.75
C SER A 49 20.23 -6.84 -7.30
N PRO A 50 21.29 -7.20 -8.06
CA PRO A 50 22.14 -6.20 -8.70
C PRO A 50 21.32 -5.22 -9.53
N GLY A 51 21.58 -3.92 -9.33
CA GLY A 51 20.85 -2.86 -10.01
C GLY A 51 19.56 -2.43 -9.32
N GLU A 52 19.13 -3.12 -8.27
CA GLU A 52 17.96 -2.73 -7.49
C GLU A 52 18.38 -2.10 -6.16
N GLN A 53 17.63 -1.07 -5.75
CA GLN A 53 17.88 -0.37 -4.49
C GLN A 53 17.23 -1.10 -3.32
N TYR A 54 16.07 -1.74 -3.54
CA TYR A 54 15.23 -2.32 -2.50
C TYR A 54 14.91 -3.79 -2.76
N CYS A 55 14.49 -4.47 -1.69
CA CYS A 55 13.87 -5.78 -1.79
C CYS A 55 12.37 -5.59 -2.05
N TYR A 56 11.94 -5.87 -3.27
CA TYR A 56 10.53 -5.73 -3.67
C TYR A 56 9.81 -7.06 -3.62
N ARG A 57 8.56 -7.03 -3.14
CA ARG A 57 7.65 -8.18 -3.16
C ARG A 57 6.26 -7.73 -3.53
N ARG A 58 5.64 -8.44 -4.44
CA ARG A 58 4.25 -8.20 -4.77
C ARG A 58 3.39 -8.58 -3.58
N GLY A 59 2.46 -7.73 -3.22
CA GLY A 59 1.55 -7.96 -2.12
C GLY A 59 0.28 -7.14 -2.25
N GLU A 60 -0.60 -7.35 -1.28
CA GLU A 60 -1.89 -6.70 -1.22
C GLU A 60 -2.08 -6.12 0.18
N LEU A 61 -2.28 -4.82 0.25
CA LEU A 61 -2.68 -4.14 1.48
C LEU A 61 -4.20 -4.24 1.57
N ARG A 62 -4.71 -4.78 2.68
CA ARG A 62 -6.13 -5.04 2.85
C ARG A 62 -6.67 -4.28 4.05
N LEU A 63 -7.68 -3.44 3.81
CA LEU A 63 -8.52 -2.90 4.87
C LEU A 63 -9.79 -3.72 4.91
N GLU A 64 -10.03 -4.40 6.04
CA GLU A 64 -11.13 -5.35 6.19
C GLU A 64 -12.17 -4.82 7.16
N GLY A 65 -13.43 -5.20 6.94
CA GLY A 65 -14.53 -4.67 7.74
C GLY A 65 -14.75 -3.18 7.51
N VAL A 66 -14.62 -2.73 6.26
CA VAL A 66 -14.83 -1.32 5.91
C VAL A 66 -16.31 -0.99 6.05
N ALA A 67 -16.62 -0.05 6.96
CA ALA A 67 -17.98 0.40 7.20
C ALA A 67 -18.28 1.72 6.51
N ASP A 68 -17.24 2.50 6.21
CA ASP A 68 -17.37 3.82 5.62
C ASP A 68 -16.12 4.12 4.80
N LEU A 69 -16.30 4.69 3.63
CA LEU A 69 -15.18 4.97 2.73
C LEU A 69 -15.47 6.21 1.91
N GLN A 70 -14.51 7.15 1.92
CA GLN A 70 -14.49 8.29 1.03
C GLN A 70 -13.21 8.22 0.21
N TRP A 71 -13.33 8.36 -1.11
CA TRP A 71 -12.20 8.33 -2.01
C TRP A 71 -12.29 9.51 -2.97
N ILE A 72 -11.49 10.54 -2.69
CA ILE A 72 -11.38 11.71 -3.55
C ILE A 72 -10.31 11.39 -4.60
N GLY A 73 -10.68 11.57 -5.88
CA GLY A 73 -9.78 11.24 -6.99
C GLY A 73 -9.89 9.81 -7.47
N GLN A 74 -10.93 9.08 -7.07
CA GLN A 74 -11.20 7.76 -7.62
C GLN A 74 -11.35 7.85 -9.15
N GLY A 75 -10.68 6.94 -9.86
CA GLY A 75 -10.71 6.94 -11.32
C GLY A 75 -9.61 7.76 -11.98
N LEU A 76 -8.72 8.41 -11.21
CA LEU A 76 -7.54 9.03 -11.78
C LEU A 76 -6.69 7.98 -12.51
N PRO A 77 -6.17 8.29 -13.71
CA PRO A 77 -5.35 7.32 -14.42
C PRO A 77 -3.98 7.17 -13.78
N PRO A 78 -3.38 5.97 -13.83
CA PRO A 78 -2.00 5.79 -13.40
C PRO A 78 -1.03 6.51 -14.34
N ALA A 79 0.17 6.81 -13.84
CA ALA A 79 1.24 7.32 -14.65
C ALA A 79 1.91 6.17 -15.42
N ARG A 80 2.41 6.48 -16.62
CA ARG A 80 3.15 5.53 -17.42
C ARG A 80 4.64 5.82 -17.30
N ASP A 81 5.44 4.81 -16.93
CA ASP A 81 6.88 4.99 -16.81
C ASP A 81 7.59 4.82 -18.16
N ALA A 82 8.93 4.96 -18.15
CA ALA A 82 9.73 4.87 -19.36
C ALA A 82 9.71 3.47 -20.00
N THR A 83 9.37 2.42 -19.25
CA THR A 83 9.25 1.05 -19.77
C THR A 83 7.87 0.76 -20.34
N GLY A 84 6.92 1.69 -20.17
CA GLY A 84 5.54 1.51 -20.59
C GLY A 84 4.64 0.90 -19.52
N GLU A 85 5.15 0.60 -18.35
CA GLU A 85 4.35 0.10 -17.24
C GLU A 85 3.58 1.21 -16.57
N PHE A 86 2.41 0.88 -16.04
CA PHE A 86 1.54 1.84 -15.35
C PHE A 86 1.57 1.61 -13.86
N ASP A 87 1.68 2.68 -13.08
CA ASP A 87 1.54 2.66 -11.63
C ASP A 87 1.13 4.03 -11.11
N TYR A 88 0.79 4.08 -9.81
CA TYR A 88 0.42 5.32 -9.13
C TYR A 88 1.56 5.89 -8.27
N GLY A 89 2.78 5.36 -8.40
CA GLY A 89 3.87 5.75 -7.50
C GLY A 89 3.70 5.18 -6.11
N GLY A 90 4.38 5.77 -5.15
CA GLY A 90 4.33 5.35 -3.76
C GLY A 90 3.11 5.86 -3.01
N ILE A 91 3.03 5.50 -1.75
CA ILE A 91 2.03 6.04 -0.83
C ILE A 91 2.65 7.25 -0.15
N ASP A 92 2.03 8.41 -0.31
CA ASP A 92 2.57 9.68 0.23
C ASP A 92 2.32 9.79 1.74
N SER A 93 1.14 9.36 2.20
CA SER A 93 0.84 9.32 3.63
C SER A 93 -0.12 8.18 3.93
N PHE A 94 0.05 7.61 5.13
CA PHE A 94 -0.78 6.51 5.58
C PHE A 94 -0.82 6.56 7.11
N THR A 95 -1.97 6.97 7.65
CA THR A 95 -2.12 7.17 9.09
C THR A 95 -3.41 6.53 9.58
N LEU A 96 -3.45 6.26 10.90
CA LEU A 96 -4.63 5.77 11.60
C LEU A 96 -4.94 6.70 12.76
N GLY A 97 -6.17 7.15 12.85
CA GLY A 97 -6.65 7.93 13.98
C GLY A 97 -8.16 7.78 14.14
N ASP A 98 -8.62 7.58 15.35
CA ASP A 98 -10.05 7.46 15.69
C ASP A 98 -10.77 6.39 14.87
N GLY A 99 -10.08 5.25 14.60
CA GLY A 99 -10.65 4.14 13.84
C GLY A 99 -10.70 4.38 12.33
N SER A 100 -10.18 5.50 11.86
CA SER A 100 -10.16 5.83 10.43
C SER A 100 -8.74 5.78 9.89
N TYR A 101 -8.58 5.10 8.77
CA TYR A 101 -7.33 5.07 8.02
C TYR A 101 -7.37 6.15 6.94
N ARG A 102 -6.28 6.90 6.82
CA ARG A 102 -6.10 7.91 5.78
C ARG A 102 -4.91 7.49 4.93
N ILE A 103 -5.16 7.30 3.65
CA ILE A 103 -4.13 6.86 2.71
C ILE A 103 -4.17 7.80 1.50
N SER A 104 -3.06 8.42 1.17
CA SER A 104 -2.99 9.33 0.03
C SER A 104 -1.79 9.06 -0.86
N GLY A 105 -1.96 9.36 -2.14
CA GLY A 105 -0.96 9.23 -3.17
C GLY A 105 -1.54 9.69 -4.51
N ASN A 106 -0.90 9.31 -5.60
CA ASN A 106 -1.36 9.69 -6.93
C ASN A 106 -2.70 9.06 -7.33
N PHE A 107 -3.11 8.00 -6.61
CA PHE A 107 -4.43 7.37 -6.79
C PHE A 107 -5.57 8.19 -6.15
N GLY A 108 -5.24 9.24 -5.41
CA GLY A 108 -6.19 10.09 -4.71
C GLY A 108 -6.03 10.05 -3.20
N ASP A 109 -7.06 10.51 -2.49
CA ASP A 109 -7.09 10.57 -1.03
C ASP A 109 -8.22 9.69 -0.53
N ILE A 110 -7.88 8.70 0.30
CA ILE A 110 -8.83 7.73 0.85
C ILE A 110 -8.94 7.94 2.36
N VAL A 111 -10.17 8.00 2.85
CA VAL A 111 -10.46 7.92 4.28
C VAL A 111 -11.41 6.75 4.46
N ALA A 112 -10.99 5.75 5.22
CA ALA A 112 -11.78 4.53 5.41
C ALA A 112 -11.86 4.17 6.88
N ARG A 113 -13.07 3.96 7.37
CA ARG A 113 -13.29 3.38 8.69
C ARG A 113 -13.35 1.87 8.52
N ALA A 114 -12.40 1.17 9.11
CA ALA A 114 -12.27 -0.27 8.95
C ALA A 114 -11.92 -0.93 10.27
N LYS A 115 -12.23 -2.23 10.38
CA LYS A 115 -11.95 -3.01 11.58
C LYS A 115 -10.48 -3.37 11.70
N SER A 116 -9.83 -3.65 10.56
CA SER A 116 -8.44 -4.08 10.57
C SER A 116 -7.74 -3.74 9.27
N VAL A 117 -6.42 -3.75 9.34
CA VAL A 117 -5.55 -3.58 8.18
C VAL A 117 -4.45 -4.63 8.26
N ARG A 118 -4.10 -5.18 7.12
CA ARG A 118 -2.96 -6.10 7.04
C ARG A 118 -2.35 -6.09 5.66
N MET A 119 -1.09 -6.48 5.61
CA MET A 119 -0.35 -6.68 4.36
C MET A 119 -0.21 -8.17 4.12
N GLN A 120 -0.59 -8.62 2.92
CA GLN A 120 -0.49 -10.01 2.51
C GLN A 120 0.44 -10.10 1.31
N LEU A 121 1.58 -10.77 1.48
CA LEU A 121 2.50 -10.98 0.36
C LEU A 121 1.99 -12.11 -0.53
N LEU A 122 2.14 -11.91 -1.84
CA LEU A 122 1.87 -12.98 -2.80
C LEU A 122 3.06 -13.94 -2.85
N PRO A 123 2.82 -15.22 -3.20
CA PRO A 123 3.91 -16.18 -3.35
C PRO A 123 4.93 -15.71 -4.39
N ARG A 124 6.19 -16.06 -4.19
CA ARG A 124 7.22 -15.86 -5.21
C ARG A 124 7.00 -16.84 -6.37
N ASN A 125 7.26 -16.36 -7.56
CA ASN A 125 7.25 -17.22 -8.74
C ASN A 125 8.59 -17.90 -8.94
#